data_06b4e7d1611041a3aadd2af8320efee1
#
_entry.id   06b4e7d1611041a3aadd2af8320efee1
#
_cell.length_a   1.000
_cell.length_b   1.000
_cell.length_c   1.000
_cell.angle_alpha   90.00
_cell.angle_beta   90.00
_cell.angle_gamma   90.00
#
_symmetry.space_group_name_H-M   'P 1'
#
loop_
_entity.id
_entity.type
_entity.pdbx_description
1 polymer ?
#
loop_
_entity_poly.entity_id
_entity_poly.type
_entity_poly.pdbx_seq_one_letter_code
_entity_poly.pdbx_strand_id
1 'polypeptide(L)'
;KLTENGLPISANEYELLLTNKEWNVGQVDSNKKIVLLDKDNTKTVFDFLNINYQPISSIKELLNSKLKADLCVISGLTACTDEEKELIRTYQSKGGKLLFLNSKEAVKAIYPEYITGWIIPTEGDIVIMERNDAPVFNDIDVLELRYFNNNKREIPQACTATLKVHRHKNVTELAGQMKIHAYIDGGKPEDRIERIESMRGLTMLQIADGKGEAMIS
;
A
#
# COMPACT_ATOMS: atom_id res chain seq x y z
N LYS A 1 -21.15 -30.36 4.20
CA LYS A 1 -20.95 -31.57 3.42
C LYS A 1 -22.30 -32.23 3.19
N LEU A 2 -22.71 -32.38 1.94
CA LEU A 2 -23.95 -33.06 1.58
C LEU A 2 -23.61 -34.50 1.16
N THR A 3 -24.37 -35.49 1.67
CA THR A 3 -24.15 -36.87 1.36
C THR A 3 -25.45 -37.53 0.92
N GLU A 4 -25.38 -38.46 -0.03
CA GLU A 4 -26.48 -39.35 -0.45
C GLU A 4 -25.98 -40.78 -0.36
N ASN A 5 -26.76 -41.64 0.33
CA ASN A 5 -26.40 -43.06 0.59
C ASN A 5 -24.98 -43.21 1.21
N GLY A 6 -24.55 -42.26 2.05
CA GLY A 6 -23.22 -42.27 2.67
C GLY A 6 -22.09 -41.79 1.78
N LEU A 7 -22.34 -41.48 0.50
CA LEU A 7 -21.36 -40.94 -0.42
C LEU A 7 -21.46 -39.40 -0.45
N PRO A 8 -20.33 -38.68 -0.41
CA PRO A 8 -20.34 -37.21 -0.49
C PRO A 8 -20.70 -36.77 -1.90
N ILE A 9 -21.78 -36.00 -2.03
CA ILE A 9 -22.20 -35.38 -3.30
C ILE A 9 -21.80 -33.92 -3.40
N SER A 10 -21.57 -33.21 -2.28
CA SER A 10 -21.04 -31.87 -2.25
C SER A 10 -20.36 -31.59 -0.92
N ALA A 11 -19.29 -30.80 -0.95
CA ALA A 11 -18.64 -30.27 0.21
C ALA A 11 -18.20 -28.81 -0.09
N ASN A 12 -18.52 -27.90 0.81
CA ASN A 12 -17.99 -26.54 0.81
C ASN A 12 -17.07 -26.36 2.02
N GLU A 13 -15.92 -25.78 1.78
CA GLU A 13 -14.99 -25.37 2.82
C GLU A 13 -14.98 -23.85 2.87
N TYR A 14 -15.02 -23.32 4.08
CA TYR A 14 -14.94 -21.87 4.33
C TYR A 14 -13.78 -21.64 5.28
N GLU A 15 -12.91 -20.72 4.90
CA GLU A 15 -11.88 -20.20 5.79
C GLU A 15 -12.46 -19.03 6.58
N LEU A 16 -12.24 -19.03 7.88
CA LEU A 16 -12.67 -17.98 8.80
C LEU A 16 -11.46 -17.46 9.54
N LEU A 17 -11.25 -16.16 9.47
CA LEU A 17 -10.27 -15.46 10.27
C LEU A 17 -10.93 -15.01 11.59
N LEU A 18 -10.46 -15.54 12.72
CA LEU A 18 -10.88 -15.13 14.06
C LEU A 18 -9.74 -14.39 14.72
N THR A 19 -9.96 -13.12 15.03
CA THR A 19 -8.96 -12.25 15.65
C THR A 19 -9.42 -11.77 17.02
N ASN A 20 -8.49 -11.47 17.89
CA ASN A 20 -8.72 -10.82 19.18
C ASN A 20 -8.08 -9.42 19.20
N LYS A 21 -8.20 -8.71 20.32
CA LYS A 21 -7.62 -7.37 20.47
C LYS A 21 -6.09 -7.34 20.39
N GLU A 22 -5.43 -8.44 20.70
CA GLU A 22 -3.97 -8.55 20.70
C GLU A 22 -3.39 -8.68 19.30
N TRP A 23 -4.23 -9.09 18.33
CA TRP A 23 -3.84 -9.22 16.94
C TRP A 23 -3.42 -7.89 16.27
N ASN A 24 -3.95 -6.77 16.75
CA ASN A 24 -3.65 -5.43 16.21
C ASN A 24 -2.39 -4.79 16.80
N VAL A 25 -1.62 -5.52 17.60
CA VAL A 25 -0.42 -4.97 18.23
C VAL A 25 0.78 -5.18 17.31
N GLY A 26 0.96 -4.28 16.37
CA GLY A 26 2.21 -4.21 15.60
C GLY A 26 3.38 -3.90 16.54
N GLN A 27 4.44 -4.68 16.47
CA GLN A 27 5.67 -4.39 17.22
C GLN A 27 6.62 -3.61 16.32
N VAL A 28 6.78 -2.33 16.59
CA VAL A 28 7.86 -1.54 16.01
C VAL A 28 9.05 -1.60 16.96
N ASP A 29 10.24 -1.94 16.41
CA ASP A 29 11.47 -1.89 17.19
C ASP A 29 11.66 -0.48 17.77
N SER A 30 11.59 -0.36 19.10
CA SER A 30 11.68 0.91 19.82
C SER A 30 13.00 1.67 19.60
N ASN A 31 14.04 0.99 19.09
CA ASN A 31 15.31 1.60 18.74
C ASN A 31 15.29 2.30 17.37
N LYS A 32 14.27 2.06 16.56
CA LYS A 32 14.14 2.70 15.24
C LYS A 32 13.65 4.13 15.36
N LYS A 33 14.34 5.01 14.68
CA LYS A 33 14.00 6.43 14.62
C LYS A 33 13.09 6.68 13.41
N ILE A 34 11.83 6.90 13.71
CA ILE A 34 10.83 7.24 12.70
C ILE A 34 10.62 8.75 12.70
N VAL A 35 10.59 9.34 11.52
CA VAL A 35 10.24 10.75 11.31
C VAL A 35 8.93 10.80 10.56
N LEU A 36 8.00 11.66 10.98
CA LEU A 36 6.66 11.77 10.40
C LEU A 36 6.38 13.19 9.91
N LEU A 37 6.14 13.32 8.59
CA LEU A 37 5.48 14.47 7.99
C LEU A 37 3.99 14.12 7.82
N ASP A 38 3.13 14.68 8.65
CA ASP A 38 1.71 14.35 8.71
C ASP A 38 0.83 15.49 8.16
N LYS A 39 0.05 15.20 7.13
CA LYS A 39 -0.90 16.13 6.51
C LYS A 39 -2.35 15.62 6.52
N ASP A 40 -2.59 14.39 7.00
CA ASP A 40 -3.91 13.74 7.01
C ASP A 40 -4.28 13.09 8.36
N ASN A 41 -3.58 13.48 9.43
CA ASN A 41 -3.81 12.99 10.78
C ASN A 41 -3.41 11.50 11.02
N THR A 42 -2.47 10.98 10.25
CA THR A 42 -1.89 9.62 10.45
C THR A 42 -1.26 9.46 11.84
N LYS A 43 -0.85 10.56 12.48
CA LYS A 43 -0.34 10.55 13.87
C LYS A 43 -1.29 9.85 14.84
N THR A 44 -2.61 9.94 14.65
CA THR A 44 -3.57 9.25 15.54
C THR A 44 -3.46 7.74 15.47
N VAL A 45 -3.10 7.18 14.31
CA VAL A 45 -2.84 5.76 14.13
C VAL A 45 -1.53 5.39 14.84
N PHE A 46 -0.49 6.20 14.71
CA PHE A 46 0.80 5.98 15.36
C PHE A 46 0.67 6.03 16.87
N ASP A 47 -0.08 7.02 17.39
CA ASP A 47 -0.36 7.15 18.82
C ASP A 47 -1.17 5.95 19.34
N PHE A 48 -2.18 5.49 18.59
CA PHE A 48 -2.98 4.30 18.93
C PHE A 48 -2.14 3.02 18.97
N LEU A 49 -1.20 2.88 18.03
CA LEU A 49 -0.30 1.73 17.93
C LEU A 49 0.93 1.86 18.83
N ASN A 50 1.06 2.95 19.61
CA ASN A 50 2.23 3.27 20.44
C ASN A 50 3.55 3.30 19.65
N ILE A 51 3.50 3.77 18.40
CA ILE A 51 4.68 3.95 17.56
C ILE A 51 5.33 5.28 17.88
N ASN A 52 6.58 5.24 18.36
CA ASN A 52 7.34 6.47 18.61
C ASN A 52 7.80 7.12 17.31
N TYR A 53 7.58 8.40 17.17
CA TYR A 53 8.01 9.17 16.00
C TYR A 53 8.44 10.58 16.39
N GLN A 54 9.28 11.18 15.55
CA GLN A 54 9.63 12.60 15.61
C GLN A 54 8.84 13.33 14.51
N PRO A 55 7.94 14.26 14.88
CA PRO A 55 7.24 15.06 13.88
C PRO A 55 8.19 16.05 13.18
N ILE A 56 7.99 16.25 11.88
CA ILE A 56 8.58 17.34 11.11
C ILE A 56 7.48 18.17 10.44
N SER A 57 7.77 19.44 10.18
CA SER A 57 6.80 20.38 9.62
C SER A 57 6.94 20.54 8.12
N SER A 58 8.11 20.20 7.56
CA SER A 58 8.44 20.40 6.15
C SER A 58 9.40 19.33 5.61
N ILE A 59 9.36 19.13 4.29
CA ILE A 59 10.29 18.26 3.57
C ILE A 59 11.74 18.72 3.70
N LYS A 60 11.97 20.04 3.83
CA LYS A 60 13.33 20.62 3.99
C LYS A 60 14.06 20.07 5.21
N GLU A 61 13.31 19.64 6.24
CA GLU A 61 13.91 19.06 7.43
C GLU A 61 14.52 17.68 7.19
N LEU A 62 14.10 16.94 6.13
CA LEU A 62 14.64 15.61 5.81
C LEU A 62 16.15 15.59 5.57
N LEU A 63 16.69 16.66 5.01
CA LEU A 63 18.13 16.78 4.76
C LEU A 63 18.92 17.32 5.95
N ASN A 64 18.24 17.61 7.06
CA ASN A 64 18.93 18.05 8.27
C ASN A 64 19.76 16.90 8.83
N SER A 65 21.07 17.04 8.85
CA SER A 65 22.02 16.01 9.31
C SER A 65 21.81 15.55 10.75
N LYS A 66 21.03 16.32 11.55
CA LYS A 66 20.66 15.96 12.92
C LYS A 66 19.52 14.91 12.95
N LEU A 67 18.75 14.81 11.87
CA LEU A 67 17.64 13.86 11.71
C LEU A 67 18.16 12.53 11.16
N LYS A 68 18.86 11.74 11.95
CA LYS A 68 19.27 10.38 11.57
C LYS A 68 18.04 9.46 11.65
N ALA A 69 17.14 9.52 10.66
CA ALA A 69 15.96 8.68 10.61
C ALA A 69 16.29 7.31 9.97
N ASP A 70 15.78 6.24 10.56
CA ASP A 70 15.76 4.91 9.94
C ASP A 70 14.63 4.81 8.91
N LEU A 71 13.53 5.53 9.14
CA LEU A 71 12.39 5.62 8.25
C LEU A 71 11.78 7.03 8.30
N CYS A 72 11.50 7.59 7.15
CA CYS A 72 10.68 8.81 7.05
C CYS A 72 9.31 8.44 6.47
N VAL A 73 8.26 8.76 7.21
CA VAL A 73 6.87 8.60 6.79
C VAL A 73 6.33 9.94 6.34
N ILE A 74 5.78 9.97 5.14
CA ILE A 74 5.14 11.15 4.52
C ILE A 74 3.68 10.78 4.25
N SER A 75 2.77 11.40 4.96
CA SER A 75 1.36 11.08 4.89
C SER A 75 0.49 12.25 4.48
N GLY A 76 -0.46 11.99 3.57
CA GLY A 76 -1.42 12.98 3.10
C GLY A 76 -0.82 14.10 2.23
N LEU A 77 0.35 13.89 1.65
CA LEU A 77 0.98 14.89 0.79
C LEU A 77 0.30 14.91 -0.58
N THR A 78 -0.37 16.01 -0.91
CA THR A 78 -1.12 16.16 -2.17
C THR A 78 -0.35 16.91 -3.25
N ALA A 79 0.63 17.73 -2.87
CA ALA A 79 1.44 18.49 -3.81
C ALA A 79 2.86 18.68 -3.30
N CYS A 80 3.81 18.83 -4.22
CA CYS A 80 5.21 19.16 -3.95
C CYS A 80 5.68 20.19 -4.95
N THR A 81 6.49 21.14 -4.49
CA THR A 81 7.29 22.00 -5.37
C THR A 81 8.41 21.20 -6.03
N ASP A 82 8.99 21.70 -7.10
CA ASP A 82 10.13 21.04 -7.76
C ASP A 82 11.33 20.93 -6.82
N GLU A 83 11.56 21.92 -5.97
CA GLU A 83 12.58 21.88 -4.91
C GLU A 83 12.32 20.71 -3.94
N GLU A 84 11.09 20.52 -3.48
CA GLU A 84 10.73 19.45 -2.56
C GLU A 84 10.85 18.06 -3.19
N LYS A 85 10.49 17.91 -4.48
CA LYS A 85 10.69 16.65 -5.22
C LYS A 85 12.18 16.29 -5.27
N GLU A 86 13.02 17.26 -5.59
CA GLU A 86 14.47 17.07 -5.64
C GLU A 86 15.05 16.71 -4.26
N LEU A 87 14.55 17.35 -3.19
CA LEU A 87 14.94 17.02 -1.82
C LEU A 87 14.59 15.58 -1.44
N ILE A 88 13.39 15.13 -1.76
CA ILE A 88 12.93 13.75 -1.52
C ILE A 88 13.79 12.75 -2.29
N ARG A 89 14.02 12.99 -3.58
CA ARG A 89 14.86 12.14 -4.44
C ARG A 89 16.31 12.09 -3.95
N THR A 90 16.84 13.25 -3.55
CA THR A 90 18.19 13.34 -2.97
C THR A 90 18.28 12.58 -1.65
N TYR A 91 17.29 12.67 -0.78
CA TYR A 91 17.26 11.92 0.47
C TYR A 91 17.26 10.40 0.20
N GLN A 92 16.39 9.94 -0.69
CA GLN A 92 16.31 8.55 -1.09
C GLN A 92 17.63 8.06 -1.71
N SER A 93 18.17 8.78 -2.71
CA SER A 93 19.40 8.36 -3.42
C SER A 93 20.62 8.21 -2.51
N LYS A 94 20.66 8.95 -1.40
CA LYS A 94 21.68 8.85 -0.36
C LYS A 94 21.49 7.70 0.63
N GLY A 95 20.44 6.89 0.46
CA GLY A 95 20.13 5.75 1.31
C GLY A 95 18.98 5.96 2.28
N GLY A 96 18.24 7.05 2.14
CA GLY A 96 17.03 7.31 2.92
C GLY A 96 15.93 6.32 2.59
N LYS A 97 15.19 5.91 3.61
CA LYS A 97 14.00 5.06 3.48
C LYS A 97 12.76 5.92 3.66
N LEU A 98 11.84 5.81 2.73
CA LEU A 98 10.60 6.57 2.68
C LEU A 98 9.40 5.63 2.71
N LEU A 99 8.36 6.03 3.44
CA LEU A 99 7.03 5.45 3.36
C LEU A 99 6.04 6.56 3.03
N PHE A 100 5.40 6.46 1.87
CA PHE A 100 4.31 7.35 1.49
C PHE A 100 2.98 6.70 1.81
N LEU A 101 2.16 7.39 2.57
CA LEU A 101 0.80 7.00 2.88
C LEU A 101 -0.15 8.04 2.30
N ASN A 102 -1.22 7.58 1.62
CA ASN A 102 -2.29 8.44 1.12
C ASN A 102 -1.82 9.69 0.34
N SER A 103 -0.77 9.53 -0.48
CA SER A 103 -0.04 10.64 -1.13
C SER A 103 0.03 10.49 -2.66
N LYS A 104 -1.02 9.95 -3.30
CA LYS A 104 -1.03 9.56 -4.72
C LYS A 104 -0.63 10.67 -5.70
N GLU A 105 -1.08 11.89 -5.46
CA GLU A 105 -0.77 13.06 -6.31
C GLU A 105 0.72 13.41 -6.22
N ALA A 106 1.23 13.48 -4.99
CA ALA A 106 2.62 13.82 -4.74
C ALA A 106 3.56 12.73 -5.28
N VAL A 107 3.28 11.45 -5.04
CA VAL A 107 4.14 10.35 -5.53
C VAL A 107 4.19 10.30 -7.05
N LYS A 108 3.07 10.57 -7.75
CA LYS A 108 3.08 10.72 -9.21
C LYS A 108 3.96 11.88 -9.66
N ALA A 109 3.93 13.00 -8.95
CA ALA A 109 4.75 14.16 -9.27
C ALA A 109 6.24 13.95 -8.96
N ILE A 110 6.57 13.14 -7.94
CA ILE A 110 7.94 12.81 -7.54
C ILE A 110 8.56 11.75 -8.46
N TYR A 111 7.76 10.75 -8.90
CA TYR A 111 8.20 9.59 -9.68
C TYR A 111 7.41 9.46 -11.01
N PRO A 112 7.36 10.51 -11.85
CA PRO A 112 6.56 10.49 -13.07
C PRO A 112 7.02 9.44 -14.09
N GLU A 113 8.28 9.03 -14.02
CA GLU A 113 8.86 7.97 -14.86
C GLU A 113 8.32 6.57 -14.53
N TYR A 114 7.80 6.38 -13.31
CA TYR A 114 7.26 5.10 -12.85
C TYR A 114 5.75 5.12 -12.66
N ILE A 115 5.19 6.22 -12.16
CA ILE A 115 3.76 6.33 -11.80
C ILE A 115 3.05 7.19 -12.84
N THR A 116 2.17 6.57 -13.62
CA THR A 116 1.44 7.24 -14.71
C THR A 116 0.13 7.85 -14.28
N GLY A 117 -0.47 7.34 -13.22
CA GLY A 117 -1.75 7.81 -12.72
C GLY A 117 -2.26 6.99 -11.55
N TRP A 118 -3.55 7.11 -11.30
CA TRP A 118 -4.27 6.30 -10.31
C TRP A 118 -5.68 5.98 -10.78
N ILE A 119 -6.29 4.98 -10.15
CA ILE A 119 -7.69 4.62 -10.31
C ILE A 119 -8.34 4.79 -8.94
N ILE A 120 -9.51 5.41 -8.88
CA ILE A 120 -10.35 5.39 -7.69
C ILE A 120 -11.19 4.11 -7.79
N PRO A 121 -11.00 3.14 -6.88
CA PRO A 121 -11.80 1.93 -6.90
C PRO A 121 -13.24 2.30 -6.54
N THR A 122 -14.18 1.87 -7.35
CA THR A 122 -15.61 2.01 -7.07
C THR A 122 -16.17 0.82 -6.32
N GLU A 123 -15.47 -0.30 -6.41
CA GLU A 123 -15.79 -1.58 -5.80
C GLU A 123 -14.48 -2.34 -5.65
N GLY A 124 -14.40 -3.18 -4.65
CA GLY A 124 -13.26 -4.05 -4.45
C GLY A 124 -12.54 -3.75 -3.14
N ASP A 125 -12.63 -4.72 -2.33
CA ASP A 125 -12.19 -4.80 -0.95
C ASP A 125 -11.12 -5.88 -0.78
N ILE A 126 -10.71 -6.51 -1.90
CA ILE A 126 -9.69 -7.56 -1.89
C ILE A 126 -8.37 -6.98 -2.37
N VAL A 127 -7.40 -6.99 -1.47
CA VAL A 127 -6.00 -6.75 -1.81
C VAL A 127 -5.31 -8.07 -2.09
N ILE A 128 -4.58 -8.13 -3.18
CA ILE A 128 -3.83 -9.31 -3.63
C ILE A 128 -2.35 -9.04 -3.39
N MET A 129 -1.68 -9.93 -2.68
CA MET A 129 -0.23 -9.91 -2.56
C MET A 129 0.38 -10.35 -3.90
N GLU A 130 1.13 -9.44 -4.54
CA GLU A 130 1.86 -9.75 -5.78
C GLU A 130 3.20 -10.44 -5.46
N ARG A 131 3.75 -10.14 -4.29
CA ARG A 131 5.01 -10.65 -3.78
C ARG A 131 4.83 -11.07 -2.33
N ASN A 132 4.24 -12.25 -2.12
CA ASN A 132 4.05 -12.84 -0.78
C ASN A 132 5.37 -13.19 -0.06
N ASP A 133 6.49 -13.24 -0.82
CA ASP A 133 7.84 -13.42 -0.30
C ASP A 133 8.51 -12.09 0.15
N ALA A 134 7.85 -10.96 -0.05
CA ALA A 134 8.41 -9.67 0.36
C ALA A 134 8.40 -9.51 1.89
N PRO A 135 9.49 -9.01 2.51
CA PRO A 135 9.59 -8.87 3.97
C PRO A 135 8.48 -8.05 4.62
N VAL A 136 7.86 -7.14 3.87
CA VAL A 136 6.73 -6.33 4.37
C VAL A 136 5.49 -7.17 4.69
N PHE A 137 5.39 -8.37 4.14
CA PHE A 137 4.29 -9.31 4.38
C PHE A 137 4.67 -10.46 5.32
N ASN A 138 5.82 -10.39 5.98
CA ASN A 138 6.15 -11.37 7.00
C ASN A 138 5.07 -11.37 8.07
N ASP A 139 4.60 -12.57 8.43
CA ASP A 139 3.56 -12.78 9.44
C ASP A 139 2.18 -12.20 9.07
N ILE A 140 1.96 -11.80 7.82
CA ILE A 140 0.66 -11.38 7.31
C ILE A 140 0.07 -12.50 6.43
N ASP A 141 -1.08 -13.04 6.86
CA ASP A 141 -1.83 -13.99 6.04
C ASP A 141 -2.59 -13.28 4.92
N VAL A 142 -2.73 -13.93 3.77
CA VAL A 142 -3.49 -13.41 2.64
C VAL A 142 -4.95 -13.10 2.99
N LEU A 143 -5.52 -13.82 3.96
CA LEU A 143 -6.88 -13.58 4.43
C LEU A 143 -7.01 -12.28 5.20
N GLU A 144 -5.96 -11.82 5.87
CA GLU A 144 -5.95 -10.54 6.60
C GLU A 144 -6.11 -9.35 5.68
N LEU A 145 -5.69 -9.47 4.43
CA LEU A 145 -5.86 -8.45 3.40
C LEU A 145 -7.20 -8.52 2.65
N ARG A 146 -8.11 -9.40 3.09
CA ARG A 146 -9.43 -9.59 2.47
C ARG A 146 -10.60 -9.17 3.37
N TYR A 147 -10.36 -9.02 4.67
CA TYR A 147 -11.43 -8.78 5.65
C TYR A 147 -11.32 -7.41 6.29
N PHE A 148 -11.58 -6.37 5.50
CA PHE A 148 -11.71 -5.01 5.99
C PHE A 148 -13.19 -4.72 6.34
N ASN A 149 -13.66 -5.12 7.52
CA ASN A 149 -15.06 -4.93 7.91
C ASN A 149 -15.20 -3.82 8.96
N ASN A 150 -16.06 -2.84 8.69
CA ASN A 150 -16.32 -1.71 9.57
C ASN A 150 -17.59 -1.84 10.42
N ASN A 151 -18.18 -3.02 10.56
CA ASN A 151 -19.42 -3.30 11.31
C ASN A 151 -20.69 -2.59 10.80
N LYS A 152 -20.61 -1.79 9.73
CA LYS A 152 -21.76 -1.03 9.20
C LYS A 152 -22.47 -1.70 8.01
N ARG A 153 -22.09 -2.91 7.63
CA ARG A 153 -22.56 -3.61 6.42
C ARG A 153 -22.26 -2.85 5.10
N GLU A 154 -21.48 -1.80 5.16
CA GLU A 154 -20.93 -1.16 3.98
C GLU A 154 -19.72 -1.96 3.54
N ILE A 155 -19.51 -2.11 2.26
CA ILE A 155 -18.30 -2.75 1.73
C ILE A 155 -17.15 -1.77 1.99
N PRO A 156 -16.21 -2.07 2.91
CA PRO A 156 -15.12 -1.15 3.18
C PRO A 156 -14.18 -1.16 1.98
N GLN A 157 -13.70 0.00 1.63
CA GLN A 157 -12.62 0.11 0.64
C GLN A 157 -11.29 -0.16 1.33
N ALA A 158 -10.56 -1.15 0.85
CA ALA A 158 -9.21 -1.45 1.33
C ALA A 158 -8.22 -0.31 1.05
N CYS A 159 -8.52 0.52 0.04
CA CYS A 159 -7.71 1.69 -0.31
C CYS A 159 -8.57 2.76 -0.98
N THR A 160 -8.16 4.01 -0.85
CA THR A 160 -8.85 5.16 -1.47
C THR A 160 -8.49 5.34 -2.95
N ALA A 161 -7.36 4.83 -3.35
CA ALA A 161 -6.90 4.84 -4.75
C ALA A 161 -5.87 3.73 -4.97
N THR A 162 -5.78 3.27 -6.21
CA THR A 162 -4.73 2.37 -6.68
C THR A 162 -3.88 3.05 -7.73
N LEU A 163 -2.59 2.77 -7.74
CA LEU A 163 -1.63 3.40 -8.63
C LEU A 163 -1.48 2.63 -9.93
N LYS A 164 -1.37 3.36 -11.04
CA LYS A 164 -0.95 2.84 -12.34
C LYS A 164 0.55 3.05 -12.49
N VAL A 165 1.28 1.99 -12.79
CA VAL A 165 2.73 2.04 -12.89
C VAL A 165 3.24 1.48 -14.21
N HIS A 166 4.39 1.99 -14.65
CA HIS A 166 5.18 1.34 -15.69
C HIS A 166 6.05 0.25 -15.07
N ARG A 167 6.10 -0.90 -15.70
CA ARG A 167 7.06 -1.95 -15.33
C ARG A 167 8.47 -1.44 -15.53
N HIS A 168 9.25 -1.45 -14.46
CA HIS A 168 10.62 -1.01 -14.47
C HIS A 168 11.44 -1.80 -13.45
N LYS A 169 12.73 -2.01 -13.71
CA LYS A 169 13.62 -2.76 -12.81
C LYS A 169 13.75 -2.20 -11.40
N ASN A 170 13.51 -0.89 -11.24
CA ASN A 170 13.55 -0.20 -9.96
C ASN A 170 12.21 -0.23 -9.22
N VAL A 171 11.16 -0.77 -9.82
CA VAL A 171 9.83 -0.85 -9.24
C VAL A 171 9.50 -2.29 -8.90
N THR A 172 9.18 -2.54 -7.64
CA THR A 172 8.68 -3.82 -7.16
C THR A 172 7.21 -3.66 -6.82
N GLU A 173 6.36 -4.38 -7.52
CA GLU A 173 4.92 -4.45 -7.26
C GLU A 173 4.71 -5.37 -6.05
N LEU A 174 4.18 -4.85 -4.95
CA LEU A 174 4.03 -5.58 -3.69
C LEU A 174 2.61 -6.09 -3.50
N ALA A 175 1.62 -5.22 -3.64
CA ALA A 175 0.22 -5.59 -3.55
C ALA A 175 -0.62 -4.79 -4.54
N GLY A 176 -1.71 -5.40 -4.98
CA GLY A 176 -2.63 -4.80 -5.92
C GLY A 176 -4.08 -5.05 -5.55
N GLN A 177 -4.96 -4.29 -6.16
CA GLN A 177 -6.39 -4.50 -6.10
C GLN A 177 -6.92 -4.76 -7.50
N MET A 178 -7.75 -5.79 -7.63
CA MET A 178 -8.45 -6.07 -8.88
C MET A 178 -9.92 -5.71 -8.72
N LYS A 179 -10.48 -5.04 -9.71
CA LYS A 179 -11.90 -4.76 -9.79
C LYS A 179 -12.66 -6.08 -10.01
N ILE A 180 -13.39 -6.55 -9.01
CA ILE A 180 -14.04 -7.88 -9.04
C ILE A 180 -15.16 -7.94 -10.07
N HIS A 181 -15.81 -6.82 -10.37
CA HIS A 181 -16.92 -6.73 -11.33
C HIS A 181 -16.50 -6.12 -12.67
N ALA A 182 -15.32 -6.48 -13.18
CA ALA A 182 -15.02 -6.25 -14.57
C ALA A 182 -15.94 -7.14 -15.44
N TYR A 183 -17.14 -6.67 -15.71
CA TYR A 183 -18.03 -7.31 -16.68
C TYR A 183 -17.36 -7.21 -18.04
N ILE A 184 -16.74 -8.31 -18.45
CA ILE A 184 -16.08 -8.40 -19.74
C ILE A 184 -17.16 -8.80 -20.74
N ASP A 185 -17.91 -7.81 -21.19
CA ASP A 185 -18.95 -8.01 -22.18
C ASP A 185 -18.32 -8.11 -23.58
N GLY A 186 -18.53 -9.23 -24.23
CA GLY A 186 -18.56 -9.40 -25.67
C GLY A 186 -17.36 -9.04 -26.57
N GLY A 187 -16.18 -8.67 -26.03
CA GLY A 187 -15.03 -8.28 -26.86
C GLY A 187 -14.16 -9.47 -27.33
N LYS A 188 -13.22 -9.20 -28.23
CA LYS A 188 -12.20 -10.18 -28.63
C LYS A 188 -11.31 -10.56 -27.42
N PRO A 189 -10.73 -11.76 -27.40
CA PRO A 189 -9.86 -12.19 -26.27
C PRO A 189 -8.72 -11.21 -25.96
N GLU A 190 -8.11 -10.61 -26.99
CA GLU A 190 -7.04 -9.60 -26.87
C GLU A 190 -7.52 -8.34 -26.14
N ASP A 191 -8.71 -7.86 -26.49
CA ASP A 191 -9.32 -6.67 -25.87
C ASP A 191 -9.65 -6.92 -24.38
N ARG A 192 -9.93 -8.18 -24.03
CA ARG A 192 -10.22 -8.57 -22.64
C ARG A 192 -9.00 -8.47 -21.76
N ILE A 193 -7.83 -8.92 -22.26
CA ILE A 193 -6.56 -8.87 -21.50
C ILE A 193 -6.18 -7.41 -21.25
N GLU A 194 -6.23 -6.57 -22.27
CA GLU A 194 -5.92 -5.15 -22.15
C GLU A 194 -6.85 -4.44 -21.16
N ARG A 195 -8.15 -4.76 -21.18
CA ARG A 195 -9.10 -4.22 -20.20
C ARG A 195 -8.83 -4.68 -18.77
N ILE A 196 -8.49 -5.95 -18.55
CA ILE A 196 -8.13 -6.48 -17.23
C ILE A 196 -6.88 -5.76 -16.73
N GLU A 197 -5.84 -5.62 -17.53
CA GLU A 197 -4.62 -4.89 -17.16
C GLU A 197 -4.90 -3.42 -16.86
N SER A 198 -5.81 -2.77 -17.60
CA SER A 198 -6.19 -1.37 -17.35
C SER A 198 -6.97 -1.15 -16.06
N MET A 199 -7.60 -2.21 -15.52
CA MET A 199 -8.38 -2.17 -14.28
C MET A 199 -7.55 -2.54 -13.05
N ARG A 200 -6.39 -3.16 -13.25
CA ARG A 200 -5.48 -3.48 -12.18
C ARG A 200 -4.78 -2.22 -11.70
N GLY A 201 -4.83 -1.99 -10.41
CA GLY A 201 -4.08 -0.91 -9.76
C GLY A 201 -3.29 -1.45 -8.59
N LEU A 202 -2.15 -0.85 -8.30
CA LEU A 202 -1.32 -1.23 -7.17
C LEU A 202 -1.73 -0.45 -5.93
N THR A 203 -1.92 -1.17 -4.83
CA THR A 203 -2.14 -0.60 -3.50
C THR A 203 -0.85 -0.39 -2.75
N MET A 204 0.19 -1.18 -3.08
CA MET A 204 1.50 -1.07 -2.47
C MET A 204 2.59 -1.39 -3.49
N LEU A 205 3.60 -0.54 -3.54
CA LEU A 205 4.78 -0.73 -4.38
C LEU A 205 6.03 -0.18 -3.70
N GLN A 206 7.19 -0.65 -4.14
CA GLN A 206 8.49 -0.17 -3.70
C GLN A 206 9.27 0.37 -4.90
N ILE A 207 9.88 1.53 -4.73
CA ILE A 207 10.76 2.15 -5.73
C ILE A 207 12.16 2.24 -5.13
N ALA A 208 13.13 1.57 -5.78
CA ALA A 208 14.55 1.70 -5.46
C ALA A 208 15.16 2.84 -6.26
N ASP A 209 15.90 3.74 -5.60
CA ASP A 209 16.65 4.81 -6.24
C ASP A 209 17.97 5.06 -5.49
N GLY A 210 19.09 4.91 -6.21
CA GLY A 210 20.42 4.99 -5.62
C GLY A 210 20.64 3.91 -4.55
N LYS A 211 20.85 4.34 -3.29
CA LYS A 211 21.08 3.46 -2.14
C LYS A 211 19.85 3.30 -1.26
N GLY A 212 18.80 4.02 -1.53
CA GLY A 212 17.59 4.05 -0.73
C GLY A 212 16.37 3.52 -1.45
N GLU A 213 15.27 3.52 -0.74
CA GLU A 213 14.02 2.96 -1.18
C GLU A 213 12.83 3.81 -0.73
N ALA A 214 11.78 3.83 -1.53
CA ALA A 214 10.50 4.41 -1.18
C ALA A 214 9.42 3.34 -1.30
N MET A 215 8.67 3.12 -0.24
CA MET A 215 7.45 2.33 -0.24
C MET A 215 6.26 3.28 -0.34
N ILE A 216 5.29 2.92 -1.15
CA ILE A 216 4.08 3.71 -1.40
C ILE A 216 2.88 2.81 -1.13
N SER A 217 1.98 3.31 -0.26
CA SER A 217 0.73 2.64 0.10
C SER A 217 -0.44 3.64 0.19
#